data_a16b53d7c9c7e7f68a2b02a3eb462bf9
#
_entry.id   a16b53d7c9c7e7f68a2b02a3eb462bf9
#
_cell.length_a   1.000
_cell.length_b   1.000
_cell.length_c   1.000
_cell.angle_alpha   90.00
_cell.angle_beta   90.00
_cell.angle_gamma   90.00
#
_symmetry.space_group_name_H-M   'P 1'
#
loop_
_entity.id
_entity.type
_entity.pdbx_description
1 polymer ?
#
loop_
_entity_poly.entity_id
_entity_poly.type
_entity_poly.pdbx_seq_one_letter_code
_entity_poly.pdbx_strand_id
1 'polypeptide(L)'
;LPISSFAAEEESSVESAAGYTNVDVPALGEPDGSLKDGGKQLTILCWNDDDLKYMYDIVADATGMDKSMINYKNVGSNGTEANEQYAQVFLSGDDVDLYFCDADWNMAYQNNDEYSAPLSAVGISEDMYANAYGYTVAMGKDKNGVLKGASWQAAAGGYAYRADLAEEYLGVTSPEDMQAQVGSWDDFWKTAATVYEKSGNTTAMADSLGGVWRAYSNGNRTKSWVNDGKLDPSSVGDFISMAKENFDKGYISGATQWNDDWLPQGMSDGAQANKTFGFFFPTWAIAKGGSLEQAEGGEGGSTYGKYALCEGPTSWFWGGTWICVYPKTDNAKEAGQFIYTMTADADAMQKYVDARGDFVNNKGVMSATTEAGTNSNPLFGGQDQFQILFNSADKIDMSIASEYDAKINTDLQNAVQDYCNGVTASEDDCLNAFLDAIAADVTDI
;
A
#
# COMPACT_ATOMS: atom_id res chain seq x y z
N LEU A 1 -28.45 22.68 -46.23
CA LEU A 1 -27.20 22.04 -45.76
C LEU A 1 -27.09 22.25 -44.26
N PRO A 2 -27.15 21.23 -43.44
CA PRO A 2 -26.87 21.35 -42.02
C PRO A 2 -25.37 21.17 -41.76
N ILE A 3 -24.81 22.13 -41.05
CA ILE A 3 -23.43 22.06 -40.53
C ILE A 3 -23.49 21.23 -39.26
N SER A 4 -22.88 20.05 -39.30
CA SER A 4 -22.62 19.22 -38.13
C SER A 4 -21.46 19.83 -37.35
N SER A 5 -21.74 20.32 -36.16
CA SER A 5 -20.71 20.63 -35.18
C SER A 5 -20.18 19.35 -34.60
N PHE A 6 -18.92 19.02 -34.89
CA PHE A 6 -18.15 18.05 -34.12
C PHE A 6 -17.83 18.72 -32.78
N ALA A 7 -18.43 18.22 -31.72
CA ALA A 7 -17.93 18.45 -30.39
C ALA A 7 -16.60 17.64 -30.26
N ALA A 8 -15.52 18.36 -30.12
CA ALA A 8 -14.27 17.77 -29.68
C ALA A 8 -14.49 17.28 -28.23
N GLU A 9 -14.41 15.98 -28.02
CA GLU A 9 -14.19 15.42 -26.70
C GLU A 9 -12.84 15.98 -26.21
N GLU A 10 -12.88 16.78 -25.17
CA GLU A 10 -11.70 17.10 -24.39
C GLU A 10 -11.21 15.78 -23.80
N GLU A 11 -10.21 15.16 -24.43
CA GLU A 11 -9.31 14.25 -23.75
C GLU A 11 -8.71 15.04 -22.59
N SER A 12 -9.13 14.71 -21.37
CA SER A 12 -8.41 15.12 -20.18
C SER A 12 -7.02 14.49 -20.29
N SER A 13 -6.06 15.25 -20.77
CA SER A 13 -4.65 14.90 -20.64
C SER A 13 -4.34 14.83 -19.15
N VAL A 14 -4.36 13.60 -18.59
CA VAL A 14 -3.70 13.34 -17.32
C VAL A 14 -2.24 13.70 -17.59
N GLU A 15 -1.77 14.83 -17.06
CA GLU A 15 -0.36 15.17 -17.13
C GLU A 15 0.39 13.98 -16.56
N SER A 16 1.18 13.35 -17.41
CA SER A 16 2.09 12.30 -16.99
C SER A 16 2.94 12.88 -15.85
N ALA A 17 2.97 12.20 -14.70
CA ALA A 17 3.84 12.61 -13.60
C ALA A 17 5.33 12.54 -13.99
N ALA A 18 5.68 11.97 -15.15
CA ALA A 18 6.99 12.04 -15.77
C ALA A 18 7.40 13.51 -15.99
N GLY A 19 8.59 13.87 -15.49
CA GLY A 19 9.10 15.25 -15.55
C GLY A 19 8.67 16.14 -14.39
N TYR A 20 8.04 15.60 -13.34
CA TYR A 20 7.72 16.38 -12.16
C TYR A 20 9.00 16.90 -11.49
N THR A 21 9.05 18.20 -11.26
CA THR A 21 10.13 18.84 -10.49
C THR A 21 9.56 19.28 -9.14
N ASN A 22 10.26 18.93 -8.06
CA ASN A 22 9.87 19.37 -6.73
C ASN A 22 9.76 20.89 -6.64
N VAL A 23 8.70 21.36 -6.00
CA VAL A 23 8.60 22.74 -5.54
C VAL A 23 9.38 22.90 -4.24
N ASP A 24 9.83 24.13 -3.97
CA ASP A 24 10.49 24.44 -2.71
C ASP A 24 9.51 24.25 -1.54
N VAL A 25 9.98 23.59 -0.50
CA VAL A 25 9.22 23.38 0.74
C VAL A 25 9.93 24.04 1.93
N PRO A 26 9.19 24.40 2.99
CA PRO A 26 9.81 24.93 4.20
C PRO A 26 10.81 23.95 4.80
N ALA A 27 11.88 24.48 5.40
CA ALA A 27 12.76 23.70 6.26
C ALA A 27 12.04 23.31 7.56
N LEU A 28 12.55 22.28 8.23
CA LEU A 28 12.06 21.90 9.55
C LEU A 28 12.09 23.09 10.53
N GLY A 29 10.96 23.33 11.19
CA GLY A 29 10.84 24.35 12.23
C GLY A 29 11.36 23.86 13.59
N GLU A 30 11.35 24.76 14.56
CA GLU A 30 11.62 24.39 15.94
C GLU A 30 10.38 23.76 16.59
N PRO A 31 10.52 22.82 17.55
CA PRO A 31 9.40 22.37 18.37
C PRO A 31 8.66 23.52 19.04
N ASP A 32 7.35 23.42 19.16
CA ASP A 32 6.51 24.49 19.73
C ASP A 32 6.56 24.59 21.29
N GLY A 33 7.28 23.68 21.92
CA GLY A 33 7.44 23.64 23.37
C GLY A 33 6.31 22.94 24.13
N SER A 34 5.33 22.38 23.44
CA SER A 34 4.24 21.61 24.05
C SER A 34 4.67 20.20 24.49
N LEU A 35 5.70 19.64 23.88
CA LEU A 35 6.28 18.35 24.22
C LEU A 35 7.62 18.53 24.91
N LYS A 36 8.07 17.52 25.65
CA LYS A 36 9.36 17.52 26.32
C LYS A 36 10.50 17.31 25.33
N ASP A 37 11.69 17.75 25.71
CA ASP A 37 12.90 17.62 24.91
C ASP A 37 14.11 17.33 25.80
N GLY A 38 15.24 16.91 25.19
CA GLY A 38 16.50 16.66 25.87
C GLY A 38 16.66 15.25 26.45
N GLY A 39 15.85 14.29 26.00
CA GLY A 39 16.03 12.87 26.28
C GLY A 39 17.31 12.30 25.70
N LYS A 40 17.66 11.09 26.08
CA LYS A 40 18.93 10.44 25.71
C LYS A 40 18.81 9.47 24.57
N GLN A 41 17.63 8.93 24.33
CA GLN A 41 17.36 7.97 23.26
C GLN A 41 16.06 8.34 22.57
N LEU A 42 16.08 8.34 21.24
CA LEU A 42 14.91 8.40 20.40
C LEU A 42 14.42 6.98 20.18
N THR A 43 13.39 6.58 20.92
CA THR A 43 12.83 5.22 20.85
C THR A 43 11.70 5.17 19.85
N ILE A 44 11.85 4.31 18.84
CA ILE A 44 10.89 4.10 17.75
C ILE A 44 10.24 2.73 17.91
N LEU A 45 8.96 2.73 18.20
CA LEU A 45 8.15 1.52 18.28
C LEU A 45 7.74 1.08 16.86
N CYS A 46 8.02 -0.14 16.47
CA CYS A 46 7.84 -0.64 15.11
C CYS A 46 7.72 -2.15 15.02
N TRP A 47 7.48 -2.66 13.81
CA TRP A 47 7.57 -4.07 13.42
C TRP A 47 8.52 -4.27 12.23
N ASN A 48 8.93 -3.20 11.59
CA ASN A 48 9.63 -3.18 10.32
C ASN A 48 11.04 -2.63 10.51
N ASP A 49 11.87 -3.36 11.24
CA ASP A 49 13.28 -3.02 11.47
C ASP A 49 14.15 -3.18 10.21
N ASP A 50 13.67 -3.93 9.22
CA ASP A 50 14.37 -4.06 7.94
C ASP A 50 14.46 -2.73 7.17
N ASP A 51 13.42 -1.92 7.17
CA ASP A 51 13.46 -0.59 6.58
C ASP A 51 14.29 0.39 7.42
N LEU A 52 14.19 0.28 8.73
CA LEU A 52 14.89 1.14 9.67
C LEU A 52 16.41 1.06 9.56
N LYS A 53 16.98 -0.10 9.26
CA LYS A 53 18.44 -0.24 9.10
C LYS A 53 19.01 0.68 8.02
N TYR A 54 18.22 1.00 6.97
CA TYR A 54 18.62 1.96 5.94
C TYR A 54 18.50 3.42 6.39
N MET A 55 17.65 3.71 7.37
CA MET A 55 17.37 5.06 7.83
C MET A 55 18.42 5.62 8.79
N TYR A 56 19.10 4.76 9.56
CA TYR A 56 20.09 5.20 10.56
C TYR A 56 21.15 6.14 10.01
N ASP A 57 21.85 5.68 8.97
CA ASP A 57 22.93 6.45 8.37
C ASP A 57 22.40 7.73 7.71
N ILE A 58 21.26 7.63 7.05
CA ILE A 58 20.63 8.76 6.35
C ILE A 58 20.25 9.85 7.35
N VAL A 59 19.59 9.49 8.46
CA VAL A 59 19.17 10.44 9.48
C VAL A 59 20.39 11.06 10.20
N ALA A 60 21.37 10.23 10.59
CA ALA A 60 22.58 10.71 11.23
C ALA A 60 23.36 11.68 10.35
N ASP A 61 23.53 11.36 9.07
CA ASP A 61 24.25 12.22 8.12
C ASP A 61 23.51 13.53 7.85
N ALA A 62 22.18 13.49 7.74
CA ALA A 62 21.38 14.69 7.46
C ALA A 62 21.25 15.63 8.68
N THR A 63 21.24 15.10 9.89
CA THR A 63 20.90 15.85 11.11
C THR A 63 22.08 16.08 12.05
N GLY A 64 23.15 15.31 11.91
CA GLY A 64 24.24 15.24 12.90
C GLY A 64 23.87 14.48 14.18
N MET A 65 22.71 13.79 14.19
CA MET A 65 22.30 12.96 15.33
C MET A 65 23.24 11.76 15.47
N ASP A 66 23.64 11.45 16.70
CA ASP A 66 24.42 10.25 16.96
C ASP A 66 23.54 9.02 16.71
N LYS A 67 24.03 8.07 15.92
CA LYS A 67 23.31 6.81 15.63
C LYS A 67 22.93 6.02 16.88
N SER A 68 23.76 6.09 17.92
CA SER A 68 23.49 5.43 19.20
C SER A 68 22.27 6.00 19.93
N MET A 69 21.81 7.19 19.52
CA MET A 69 20.59 7.79 20.05
C MET A 69 19.32 7.12 19.50
N ILE A 70 19.37 6.57 18.29
CA ILE A 70 18.22 5.93 17.66
C ILE A 70 18.10 4.50 18.19
N ASN A 71 16.98 4.23 18.86
CA ASN A 71 16.69 2.94 19.46
C ASN A 71 15.39 2.36 18.90
N TYR A 72 15.42 1.07 18.50
CA TYR A 72 14.22 0.39 18.04
C TYR A 72 13.61 -0.49 19.11
N LYS A 73 12.29 -0.41 19.19
CA LYS A 73 11.49 -1.36 19.93
C LYS A 73 10.60 -2.11 18.93
N ASN A 74 11.13 -3.24 18.44
CA ASN A 74 10.35 -4.13 17.57
C ASN A 74 9.39 -4.96 18.42
N VAL A 75 8.08 -4.92 18.11
CA VAL A 75 7.04 -5.59 18.89
C VAL A 75 6.17 -6.54 18.06
N GLY A 76 6.66 -6.98 16.94
CA GLY A 76 5.92 -7.93 16.10
C GLY A 76 6.70 -8.29 14.85
N SER A 77 6.23 -9.31 14.14
CA SER A 77 6.78 -9.73 12.86
C SER A 77 6.08 -9.08 11.67
N ASN A 78 4.94 -8.44 11.91
CA ASN A 78 4.13 -7.73 10.90
C ASN A 78 3.28 -6.64 11.55
N GLY A 79 2.65 -5.79 10.73
CA GLY A 79 1.83 -4.66 11.18
C GLY A 79 0.61 -5.06 12.02
N THR A 80 0.02 -6.21 11.77
CA THR A 80 -1.14 -6.69 12.54
C THR A 80 -0.74 -7.05 13.96
N GLU A 81 0.34 -7.82 14.13
CA GLU A 81 0.87 -8.14 15.46
C GLU A 81 1.32 -6.90 16.22
N ALA A 82 1.96 -5.95 15.53
CA ALA A 82 2.36 -4.69 16.14
C ALA A 82 1.17 -3.90 16.67
N ASN A 83 0.10 -3.79 15.88
CA ASN A 83 -1.13 -3.12 16.30
C ASN A 83 -1.71 -3.71 17.61
N GLU A 84 -1.72 -5.04 17.73
CA GLU A 84 -2.18 -5.74 18.93
C GLU A 84 -1.30 -5.44 20.17
N GLN A 85 -0.01 -5.16 19.98
CA GLN A 85 0.96 -4.93 21.05
C GLN A 85 1.06 -3.46 21.49
N TYR A 86 0.78 -2.50 20.59
CA TYR A 86 1.04 -1.07 20.85
C TYR A 86 0.31 -0.53 22.09
N ALA A 87 -0.97 -0.84 22.24
CA ALA A 87 -1.73 -0.38 23.40
C ALA A 87 -1.11 -0.86 24.73
N GLN A 88 -0.60 -2.10 24.74
CA GLN A 88 0.09 -2.67 25.90
C GLN A 88 1.39 -1.93 26.20
N VAL A 89 2.18 -1.59 25.18
CA VAL A 89 3.43 -0.84 25.34
C VAL A 89 3.15 0.55 25.88
N PHE A 90 2.15 1.25 25.36
CA PHE A 90 1.78 2.58 25.87
C PHE A 90 1.26 2.53 27.33
N LEU A 91 0.51 1.49 27.68
CA LEU A 91 0.03 1.28 29.05
C LEU A 91 1.14 0.91 30.04
N SER A 92 2.18 0.21 29.59
CA SER A 92 3.31 -0.18 30.45
C SER A 92 4.15 1.00 30.92
N GLY A 93 4.02 2.17 30.26
CA GLY A 93 4.83 3.35 30.52
C GLY A 93 6.27 3.23 30.00
N ASP A 94 6.49 2.33 29.06
CA ASP A 94 7.78 2.22 28.37
C ASP A 94 8.12 3.52 27.65
N ASP A 95 9.43 3.77 27.54
CA ASP A 95 9.94 4.90 26.78
C ASP A 95 9.65 4.73 25.29
N VAL A 96 8.85 5.63 24.73
CA VAL A 96 8.49 5.68 23.31
C VAL A 96 8.40 7.14 22.88
N ASP A 97 9.06 7.49 21.78
CA ASP A 97 9.03 8.83 21.19
C ASP A 97 8.22 8.84 19.89
N LEU A 98 8.55 7.92 19.02
CA LEU A 98 7.91 7.73 17.72
C LEU A 98 7.34 6.32 17.62
N TYR A 99 6.32 6.16 16.81
CA TYR A 99 5.83 4.84 16.47
C TYR A 99 5.34 4.80 15.04
N PHE A 100 5.45 3.63 14.42
CA PHE A 100 5.05 3.37 13.06
C PHE A 100 3.64 2.80 13.03
N CYS A 101 2.81 3.33 12.14
CA CYS A 101 1.46 2.83 11.89
C CYS A 101 1.33 2.39 10.44
N ASP A 102 0.77 1.19 10.24
CA ASP A 102 0.37 0.74 8.91
C ASP A 102 -0.90 1.48 8.44
N ALA A 103 -1.03 1.64 7.12
CA ALA A 103 -2.17 2.29 6.49
C ALA A 103 -3.53 1.71 6.90
N ASP A 104 -3.59 0.43 7.22
CA ASP A 104 -4.84 -0.23 7.57
C ASP A 104 -5.41 0.25 8.91
N TRP A 105 -4.57 0.77 9.83
CA TRP A 105 -4.99 1.14 11.18
C TRP A 105 -4.41 2.45 11.73
N ASN A 106 -3.64 3.22 10.94
CA ASN A 106 -3.03 4.48 11.38
C ASN A 106 -4.06 5.51 11.88
N MET A 107 -5.22 5.60 11.25
CA MET A 107 -6.22 6.62 11.61
C MET A 107 -6.82 6.40 13.00
N ALA A 108 -6.92 5.17 13.47
CA ALA A 108 -7.38 4.88 14.84
C ALA A 108 -6.44 5.49 15.89
N TYR A 109 -5.14 5.45 15.65
CA TYR A 109 -4.15 6.10 16.53
C TYR A 109 -4.11 7.61 16.36
N GLN A 110 -4.19 8.11 15.13
CA GLN A 110 -4.17 9.55 14.85
C GLN A 110 -5.41 10.26 15.40
N ASN A 111 -6.56 9.60 15.44
CA ASN A 111 -7.79 10.14 16.04
C ASN A 111 -7.77 10.17 17.57
N ASN A 112 -6.74 9.61 18.21
CA ASN A 112 -6.61 9.58 19.66
C ASN A 112 -5.46 10.47 20.14
N ASP A 113 -5.82 11.59 20.81
CA ASP A 113 -4.86 12.57 21.32
C ASP A 113 -3.95 12.00 22.43
N GLU A 114 -4.33 10.89 23.06
CA GLU A 114 -3.48 10.21 24.04
C GLU A 114 -2.33 9.44 23.38
N TYR A 115 -2.46 9.09 22.09
CA TYR A 115 -1.46 8.34 21.33
C TYR A 115 -0.71 9.17 20.31
N SER A 116 -1.34 10.17 19.71
CA SER A 116 -0.75 10.96 18.63
C SER A 116 -0.77 12.46 18.92
N ALA A 117 0.41 13.05 19.01
CA ALA A 117 0.57 14.50 19.00
C ALA A 117 0.49 15.06 17.57
N PRO A 118 0.04 16.33 17.40
CA PRO A 118 0.18 17.02 16.13
C PRO A 118 1.65 17.10 15.68
N LEU A 119 1.92 16.90 14.40
CA LEU A 119 3.30 17.02 13.89
C LEU A 119 3.85 18.45 14.02
N SER A 120 2.98 19.45 14.12
CA SER A 120 3.39 20.84 14.43
C SER A 120 4.10 20.98 15.77
N ALA A 121 3.82 20.09 16.72
CA ALA A 121 4.48 20.08 18.03
C ALA A 121 6.00 19.80 17.93
N VAL A 122 6.43 19.14 16.86
CA VAL A 122 7.84 18.83 16.58
C VAL A 122 8.41 19.63 15.41
N GLY A 123 7.76 20.73 15.02
CA GLY A 123 8.25 21.67 14.02
C GLY A 123 7.87 21.32 12.57
N ILE A 124 6.97 20.39 12.34
CA ILE A 124 6.54 19.96 11.00
C ILE A 124 5.22 20.64 10.62
N SER A 125 5.18 21.21 9.41
CA SER A 125 3.97 21.78 8.81
C SER A 125 3.54 21.01 7.56
N GLU A 126 2.25 21.10 7.21
CA GLU A 126 1.68 20.37 6.07
C GLU A 126 2.30 20.78 4.73
N ASP A 127 2.67 22.04 4.56
CA ASP A 127 3.28 22.56 3.34
C ASP A 127 4.67 21.97 3.03
N MET A 128 5.33 21.34 4.00
CA MET A 128 6.52 20.52 3.77
C MET A 128 6.25 19.31 2.88
N TYR A 129 5.00 18.90 2.74
CA TYR A 129 4.57 17.75 1.95
C TYR A 129 3.97 18.10 0.58
N ALA A 130 4.25 19.29 0.05
CA ALA A 130 3.77 19.70 -1.27
C ALA A 130 4.22 18.78 -2.41
N ASN A 131 5.32 18.07 -2.23
CA ASN A 131 5.86 17.10 -3.20
C ASN A 131 5.44 15.64 -2.93
N ALA A 132 4.69 15.38 -1.87
CA ALA A 132 4.17 14.07 -1.55
C ALA A 132 2.93 13.72 -2.39
N TYR A 133 2.61 12.44 -2.49
CA TYR A 133 1.35 12.00 -3.09
C TYR A 133 0.18 12.36 -2.17
N GLY A 134 -0.85 12.99 -2.73
CA GLY A 134 -1.94 13.60 -1.96
C GLY A 134 -2.67 12.64 -1.01
N TYR A 135 -2.86 11.39 -1.41
CA TYR A 135 -3.54 10.40 -0.57
C TYR A 135 -2.78 10.11 0.74
N THR A 136 -1.44 10.15 0.72
CA THR A 136 -0.63 9.89 1.92
C THR A 136 -0.78 11.01 2.95
N VAL A 137 -0.88 12.25 2.49
CA VAL A 137 -1.12 13.41 3.36
C VAL A 137 -2.53 13.35 3.96
N ALA A 138 -3.53 13.02 3.14
CA ALA A 138 -4.91 12.84 3.60
C ALA A 138 -5.00 11.79 4.70
N MET A 139 -4.33 10.64 4.52
CA MET A 139 -4.28 9.56 5.52
C MET A 139 -3.42 9.89 6.74
N GLY A 140 -2.58 10.90 6.67
CA GLY A 140 -1.78 11.40 7.81
C GLY A 140 -2.56 12.32 8.75
N LYS A 141 -3.81 12.68 8.41
CA LYS A 141 -4.65 13.59 9.20
C LYS A 141 -5.64 12.83 10.07
N ASP A 142 -5.91 13.41 11.25
CA ASP A 142 -7.01 12.94 12.08
C ASP A 142 -8.38 13.41 11.53
N LYS A 143 -9.46 12.99 12.18
CA LYS A 143 -10.84 13.36 11.82
C LYS A 143 -11.14 14.87 11.87
N ASN A 144 -10.28 15.65 12.51
CA ASN A 144 -10.38 17.11 12.59
C ASN A 144 -9.49 17.81 11.55
N GLY A 145 -8.81 17.07 10.69
CA GLY A 145 -7.90 17.59 9.67
C GLY A 145 -6.51 17.99 10.19
N VAL A 146 -6.15 17.60 11.40
CA VAL A 146 -4.83 17.86 11.99
C VAL A 146 -3.84 16.81 11.51
N LEU A 147 -2.71 17.25 10.97
CA LEU A 147 -1.64 16.35 10.53
C LEU A 147 -0.94 15.73 11.74
N LYS A 148 -1.04 14.40 11.88
CA LYS A 148 -0.51 13.61 12.98
C LYS A 148 0.39 12.46 12.58
N GLY A 149 0.49 12.18 11.29
CA GLY A 149 1.39 11.17 10.76
C GLY A 149 1.94 11.58 9.40
N ALA A 150 3.15 11.14 9.08
CA ALA A 150 3.77 11.32 7.78
C ALA A 150 4.42 10.03 7.31
N SER A 151 4.31 9.73 6.02
CA SER A 151 4.84 8.50 5.43
C SER A 151 6.04 8.78 4.55
N TRP A 152 7.07 7.92 4.63
CA TRP A 152 8.15 7.90 3.64
C TRP A 152 7.80 7.11 2.39
N GLN A 153 6.77 6.26 2.45
CA GLN A 153 6.36 5.36 1.38
C GLN A 153 5.11 5.88 0.66
N ALA A 154 5.07 5.64 -0.65
CA ALA A 154 3.83 5.67 -1.41
C ALA A 154 3.63 4.25 -1.96
N ALA A 155 2.93 3.42 -1.20
CA ALA A 155 2.80 1.99 -1.45
C ALA A 155 1.75 1.69 -2.54
N ALA A 156 1.84 2.37 -3.68
CA ALA A 156 0.99 2.12 -4.84
C ALA A 156 1.10 0.67 -5.30
N GLY A 157 -0.01 0.15 -5.81
CA GLY A 157 -0.10 -1.21 -6.30
C GLY A 157 -0.14 -1.28 -7.82
N GLY A 158 0.16 -2.47 -8.30
CA GLY A 158 0.05 -2.86 -9.70
C GLY A 158 -0.33 -4.34 -9.82
N TYR A 159 -0.40 -4.82 -11.03
CA TYR A 159 -0.62 -6.21 -11.34
C TYR A 159 0.68 -6.82 -11.86
N ALA A 160 1.35 -7.60 -10.99
CA ALA A 160 2.57 -8.32 -11.30
C ALA A 160 2.21 -9.67 -11.89
N TYR A 161 2.47 -9.86 -13.18
CA TYR A 161 2.04 -11.04 -13.91
C TYR A 161 3.23 -11.82 -14.50
N ARG A 162 3.02 -13.08 -14.79
CA ARG A 162 3.95 -13.95 -15.49
C ARG A 162 3.97 -13.58 -16.97
N ALA A 163 5.04 -12.90 -17.41
CA ALA A 163 5.22 -12.46 -18.79
C ALA A 163 5.34 -13.62 -19.77
N ASP A 164 5.97 -14.72 -19.35
CA ASP A 164 6.06 -15.94 -20.15
C ASP A 164 4.70 -16.59 -20.40
N LEU A 165 3.82 -16.63 -19.39
CA LEU A 165 2.46 -17.14 -19.55
C LEU A 165 1.57 -16.17 -20.37
N ALA A 166 1.82 -14.86 -20.27
CA ALA A 166 1.13 -13.86 -21.07
C ALA A 166 1.45 -14.05 -22.57
N GLU A 167 2.70 -14.30 -22.92
CA GLU A 167 3.10 -14.65 -24.29
C GLU A 167 2.45 -15.97 -24.73
N GLU A 168 2.51 -17.00 -23.89
CA GLU A 168 2.00 -18.32 -24.23
C GLU A 168 0.47 -18.34 -24.42
N TYR A 169 -0.29 -17.75 -23.51
CA TYR A 169 -1.74 -17.84 -23.50
C TYR A 169 -2.44 -16.70 -24.24
N LEU A 170 -1.86 -15.51 -24.27
CA LEU A 170 -2.48 -14.30 -24.79
C LEU A 170 -1.77 -13.73 -26.03
N GLY A 171 -0.55 -14.17 -26.32
CA GLY A 171 0.31 -13.58 -27.38
C GLY A 171 0.79 -12.17 -27.03
N VAL A 172 0.81 -11.81 -25.76
CA VAL A 172 1.19 -10.50 -25.23
C VAL A 172 2.65 -10.52 -24.82
N THR A 173 3.43 -9.56 -25.29
CA THR A 173 4.88 -9.48 -25.08
C THR A 173 5.36 -8.19 -24.42
N SER A 174 4.46 -7.25 -24.14
CA SER A 174 4.78 -5.98 -23.47
C SER A 174 3.82 -5.66 -22.34
N PRO A 175 4.25 -4.88 -21.33
CA PRO A 175 3.35 -4.38 -20.27
C PRO A 175 2.21 -3.51 -20.80
N GLU A 176 2.45 -2.73 -21.86
CA GLU A 176 1.44 -1.90 -22.51
C GLU A 176 0.34 -2.74 -23.15
N ASP A 177 0.72 -3.82 -23.87
CA ASP A 177 -0.24 -4.74 -24.45
C ASP A 177 -1.00 -5.52 -23.36
N MET A 178 -0.32 -5.87 -22.26
CA MET A 178 -1.00 -6.50 -21.11
C MET A 178 -1.99 -5.55 -20.45
N GLN A 179 -1.63 -4.28 -20.26
CA GLN A 179 -2.52 -3.27 -19.72
C GLN A 179 -3.80 -3.12 -20.56
N ALA A 180 -3.69 -3.18 -21.87
CA ALA A 180 -4.83 -3.17 -22.79
C ALA A 180 -5.79 -4.36 -22.59
N GLN A 181 -5.28 -5.49 -22.05
CA GLN A 181 -6.08 -6.71 -21.77
C GLN A 181 -6.76 -6.67 -20.38
N VAL A 182 -6.30 -5.81 -19.48
CA VAL A 182 -6.72 -5.83 -18.05
C VAL A 182 -7.09 -4.45 -17.51
N GLY A 183 -7.29 -3.44 -18.36
CA GLY A 183 -7.48 -2.04 -18.00
C GLY A 183 -8.82 -1.70 -17.33
N SER A 184 -9.71 -2.68 -17.17
CA SER A 184 -10.94 -2.60 -16.38
C SER A 184 -11.21 -3.95 -15.72
N TRP A 185 -12.10 -3.99 -14.72
CA TRP A 185 -12.50 -5.28 -14.14
C TRP A 185 -13.19 -6.19 -15.15
N ASP A 186 -13.99 -5.64 -16.04
CA ASP A 186 -14.62 -6.42 -17.11
C ASP A 186 -13.60 -7.05 -18.05
N ASP A 187 -12.60 -6.31 -18.48
CA ASP A 187 -11.54 -6.82 -19.35
C ASP A 187 -10.64 -7.79 -18.60
N PHE A 188 -10.36 -7.51 -17.32
CA PHE A 188 -9.59 -8.43 -16.46
C PHE A 188 -10.25 -9.82 -16.39
N TRP A 189 -11.56 -9.88 -16.17
CA TRP A 189 -12.27 -11.16 -16.09
C TRP A 189 -12.46 -11.84 -17.44
N LYS A 190 -12.58 -11.09 -18.55
CA LYS A 190 -12.54 -11.66 -19.90
C LYS A 190 -11.18 -12.30 -20.18
N THR A 191 -10.11 -11.62 -19.83
CA THR A 191 -8.74 -12.14 -19.98
C THR A 191 -8.53 -13.36 -19.08
N ALA A 192 -9.06 -13.35 -17.86
CA ALA A 192 -9.05 -14.49 -16.95
C ALA A 192 -9.66 -15.75 -17.58
N ALA A 193 -10.81 -15.60 -18.27
CA ALA A 193 -11.45 -16.71 -18.96
C ALA A 193 -10.53 -17.31 -20.04
N THR A 194 -9.83 -16.48 -20.82
CA THR A 194 -8.89 -16.92 -21.84
C THR A 194 -7.69 -17.64 -21.23
N VAL A 195 -7.09 -17.08 -20.17
CA VAL A 195 -5.97 -17.72 -19.46
C VAL A 195 -6.37 -19.06 -18.87
N TYR A 196 -7.53 -19.13 -18.21
CA TYR A 196 -8.03 -20.37 -17.63
C TYR A 196 -8.26 -21.46 -18.67
N GLU A 197 -8.95 -21.14 -19.77
CA GLU A 197 -9.17 -22.07 -20.88
C GLU A 197 -7.86 -22.56 -21.50
N LYS A 198 -6.96 -21.63 -21.84
CA LYS A 198 -5.69 -21.94 -22.53
C LYS A 198 -4.72 -22.73 -21.66
N SER A 199 -4.79 -22.58 -20.36
CA SER A 199 -3.99 -23.35 -19.39
C SER A 199 -4.57 -24.74 -19.11
N GLY A 200 -5.68 -25.12 -19.75
CA GLY A 200 -6.36 -26.39 -19.46
C GLY A 200 -7.10 -26.37 -18.12
N ASN A 201 -7.62 -25.20 -17.72
CA ASN A 201 -8.34 -24.94 -16.47
C ASN A 201 -7.50 -25.09 -15.20
N THR A 202 -6.24 -24.69 -15.26
CA THR A 202 -5.31 -24.84 -14.13
C THR A 202 -4.76 -23.52 -13.58
N THR A 203 -4.75 -22.45 -14.38
CA THR A 203 -4.13 -21.16 -14.01
C THR A 203 -5.19 -20.12 -13.67
N ALA A 204 -5.24 -19.69 -12.40
CA ALA A 204 -6.07 -18.60 -11.96
C ALA A 204 -5.44 -17.25 -12.35
N MET A 205 -6.27 -16.28 -12.75
CA MET A 205 -5.83 -14.94 -13.12
C MET A 205 -5.38 -14.14 -11.91
N ALA A 206 -6.10 -14.23 -10.79
CA ALA A 206 -5.81 -13.50 -9.57
C ALA A 206 -5.30 -14.43 -8.46
N ASP A 207 -4.38 -13.91 -7.66
CA ASP A 207 -3.64 -14.61 -6.61
C ASP A 207 -4.51 -15.08 -5.43
N SER A 208 -5.55 -14.30 -5.10
CA SER A 208 -6.41 -14.56 -3.93
C SER A 208 -7.61 -13.62 -3.90
N LEU A 209 -8.62 -13.97 -3.11
CA LEU A 209 -9.73 -13.05 -2.80
C LEU A 209 -9.21 -11.77 -2.10
N GLY A 210 -8.22 -11.91 -1.22
CA GLY A 210 -7.62 -10.78 -0.54
C GLY A 210 -6.91 -9.82 -1.50
N GLY A 211 -6.20 -10.32 -2.51
CA GLY A 211 -5.57 -9.50 -3.56
C GLY A 211 -6.60 -8.73 -4.39
N VAL A 212 -7.65 -9.41 -4.82
CA VAL A 212 -8.76 -8.77 -5.57
C VAL A 212 -9.44 -7.70 -4.72
N TRP A 213 -9.74 -8.00 -3.45
CA TRP A 213 -10.36 -7.03 -2.54
C TRP A 213 -9.48 -5.80 -2.33
N ARG A 214 -8.18 -5.99 -2.15
CA ARG A 214 -7.24 -4.88 -1.93
C ARG A 214 -7.27 -3.89 -3.11
N ALA A 215 -7.20 -4.39 -4.33
CA ALA A 215 -7.28 -3.57 -5.53
C ALA A 215 -8.68 -2.93 -5.69
N TYR A 216 -9.75 -3.71 -5.54
CA TYR A 216 -11.13 -3.23 -5.64
C TYR A 216 -11.44 -2.17 -4.58
N SER A 217 -11.15 -2.45 -3.32
CA SER A 217 -11.47 -1.57 -2.18
C SER A 217 -10.78 -0.21 -2.29
N ASN A 218 -9.50 -0.21 -2.61
CA ASN A 218 -8.71 1.02 -2.63
C ASN A 218 -8.77 1.77 -3.97
N GLY A 219 -9.33 1.16 -5.01
CA GLY A 219 -9.43 1.75 -6.34
C GLY A 219 -10.86 2.04 -6.81
N ASN A 220 -11.84 1.27 -6.36
CA ASN A 220 -13.22 1.35 -6.86
C ASN A 220 -14.23 1.83 -5.82
N ARG A 221 -13.93 1.71 -4.55
CA ARG A 221 -14.84 2.19 -3.51
C ARG A 221 -14.90 3.71 -3.53
N THR A 222 -16.10 4.26 -3.69
CA THR A 222 -16.33 5.71 -3.81
C THR A 222 -16.98 6.31 -2.57
N LYS A 223 -17.25 5.49 -1.55
CA LYS A 223 -17.92 5.88 -0.31
C LYS A 223 -17.15 5.39 0.89
N SER A 224 -17.12 6.20 1.94
CA SER A 224 -16.68 5.76 3.26
C SER A 224 -17.58 4.63 3.79
N TRP A 225 -17.01 3.71 4.57
CA TRP A 225 -17.81 2.73 5.31
C TRP A 225 -18.73 3.37 6.34
N VAL A 226 -18.30 4.49 6.91
CA VAL A 226 -19.04 5.19 7.96
C VAL A 226 -19.33 6.62 7.52
N ASN A 227 -20.61 6.98 7.49
CA ASN A 227 -21.09 8.32 7.14
C ASN A 227 -22.00 8.81 8.28
N ASP A 228 -21.71 10.00 8.81
CA ASP A 228 -22.45 10.58 9.94
C ASP A 228 -22.58 9.63 11.15
N GLY A 229 -21.50 8.88 11.45
CA GLY A 229 -21.45 7.93 12.54
C GLY A 229 -22.29 6.66 12.34
N LYS A 230 -22.64 6.34 11.09
CA LYS A 230 -23.39 5.12 10.73
C LYS A 230 -22.73 4.36 9.62
N LEU A 231 -22.76 3.03 9.72
CA LEU A 231 -22.33 2.13 8.66
C LEU A 231 -23.16 2.34 7.39
N ASP A 232 -22.48 2.45 6.27
CA ASP A 232 -23.09 2.43 4.92
C ASP A 232 -22.73 1.12 4.22
N PRO A 233 -23.59 0.08 4.27
CA PRO A 233 -23.34 -1.20 3.62
C PRO A 233 -23.22 -1.11 2.09
N SER A 234 -23.74 -0.04 1.48
CA SER A 234 -23.64 0.16 0.02
C SER A 234 -22.21 0.38 -0.46
N SER A 235 -21.26 0.64 0.44
CA SER A 235 -19.82 0.68 0.12
C SER A 235 -19.24 -0.65 -0.33
N VAL A 236 -19.94 -1.78 -0.09
CA VAL A 236 -19.58 -3.10 -0.65
C VAL A 236 -19.61 -3.07 -2.19
N GLY A 237 -20.51 -2.26 -2.78
CA GLY A 237 -20.72 -2.24 -4.22
C GLY A 237 -21.17 -3.61 -4.74
N ASP A 238 -20.58 -4.04 -5.84
CA ASP A 238 -20.82 -5.34 -6.49
C ASP A 238 -19.76 -6.40 -6.12
N PHE A 239 -18.90 -6.10 -5.12
CA PHE A 239 -17.76 -6.96 -4.82
C PHE A 239 -18.14 -8.41 -4.47
N ILE A 240 -19.20 -8.62 -3.67
CA ILE A 240 -19.60 -9.96 -3.25
C ILE A 240 -19.96 -10.83 -4.46
N SER A 241 -20.82 -10.33 -5.34
CA SER A 241 -21.25 -11.06 -6.55
C SER A 241 -20.09 -11.26 -7.53
N MET A 242 -19.28 -10.21 -7.76
CA MET A 242 -18.12 -10.28 -8.63
C MET A 242 -17.10 -11.32 -8.13
N ALA A 243 -16.77 -11.31 -6.85
CA ALA A 243 -15.82 -12.22 -6.25
C ALA A 243 -16.32 -13.67 -6.33
N LYS A 244 -17.56 -13.92 -5.94
CA LYS A 244 -18.17 -15.26 -5.97
C LYS A 244 -18.21 -15.83 -7.38
N GLU A 245 -18.70 -15.06 -8.35
CA GLU A 245 -18.78 -15.48 -9.75
C GLU A 245 -17.41 -15.90 -10.29
N ASN A 246 -16.39 -15.09 -10.08
CA ASN A 246 -15.06 -15.35 -10.65
C ASN A 246 -14.27 -16.42 -9.85
N PHE A 247 -14.54 -16.53 -8.55
CA PHE A 247 -14.00 -17.63 -7.74
C PHE A 247 -14.56 -18.98 -8.20
N ASP A 248 -15.88 -19.09 -8.40
CA ASP A 248 -16.52 -20.33 -8.86
C ASP A 248 -16.07 -20.75 -10.27
N LYS A 249 -15.70 -19.79 -11.10
CA LYS A 249 -15.13 -20.06 -12.44
C LYS A 249 -13.66 -20.50 -12.39
N GLY A 250 -13.00 -20.43 -11.25
CA GLY A 250 -11.58 -20.74 -11.08
C GLY A 250 -10.63 -19.61 -11.50
N TYR A 251 -11.14 -18.38 -11.65
CA TYR A 251 -10.32 -17.23 -12.06
C TYR A 251 -9.59 -16.56 -10.88
N ILE A 252 -10.04 -16.83 -9.67
CA ILE A 252 -9.39 -16.42 -8.42
C ILE A 252 -8.85 -17.68 -7.75
N SER A 253 -7.57 -17.65 -7.36
CA SER A 253 -6.95 -18.72 -6.59
C SER A 253 -7.66 -18.94 -5.26
N GLY A 254 -7.74 -20.19 -4.81
CA GLY A 254 -8.25 -20.56 -3.49
C GLY A 254 -7.26 -20.28 -2.34
N ALA A 255 -6.06 -19.79 -2.64
CA ALA A 255 -5.08 -19.46 -1.61
C ALA A 255 -5.53 -18.26 -0.77
N THR A 256 -5.16 -18.27 0.51
CA THR A 256 -5.35 -17.13 1.40
C THR A 256 -4.03 -16.37 1.53
N GLN A 257 -4.07 -15.05 1.41
CA GLN A 257 -2.87 -14.20 1.58
C GLN A 257 -2.14 -14.54 2.88
N TRP A 258 -0.82 -14.62 2.79
CA TRP A 258 0.14 -14.95 3.85
C TRP A 258 0.13 -16.39 4.34
N ASN A 259 -0.71 -17.26 3.79
CA ASN A 259 -0.58 -18.70 4.00
C ASN A 259 0.53 -19.29 3.11
N ASP A 260 1.03 -20.45 3.49
CA ASP A 260 2.18 -21.11 2.84
C ASP A 260 1.99 -21.43 1.36
N ASP A 261 0.76 -21.51 0.89
CA ASP A 261 0.41 -21.83 -0.49
C ASP A 261 0.22 -20.60 -1.40
N TRP A 262 0.15 -19.41 -0.82
CA TRP A 262 -0.20 -18.21 -1.58
C TRP A 262 0.91 -17.78 -2.56
N LEU A 263 2.07 -17.43 -2.06
CA LEU A 263 3.20 -16.98 -2.90
C LEU A 263 3.80 -18.11 -3.75
N PRO A 264 3.97 -19.35 -3.24
CA PRO A 264 4.53 -20.43 -4.04
C PRO A 264 3.69 -20.86 -5.25
N GLN A 265 2.40 -20.55 -5.29
CA GLN A 265 1.57 -20.86 -6.46
C GLN A 265 2.06 -20.13 -7.70
N GLY A 266 2.36 -20.85 -8.75
CA GLY A 266 2.90 -20.30 -9.98
C GLY A 266 4.42 -20.15 -10.02
N MET A 267 5.12 -20.31 -8.91
CA MET A 267 6.58 -20.17 -8.80
C MET A 267 7.29 -21.52 -8.71
N SER A 268 6.70 -22.48 -8.01
CA SER A 268 7.29 -23.80 -7.80
C SER A 268 7.15 -24.69 -9.03
N ASP A 269 8.08 -25.59 -9.21
CA ASP A 269 7.93 -26.70 -10.16
C ASP A 269 6.90 -27.72 -9.67
N GLY A 270 6.43 -28.56 -10.59
CA GLY A 270 5.51 -29.64 -10.26
C GLY A 270 4.07 -29.19 -10.05
N ALA A 271 3.40 -29.68 -8.99
CA ALA A 271 1.95 -29.50 -8.79
C ALA A 271 1.50 -28.05 -8.59
N GLN A 272 2.40 -27.15 -8.17
CA GLN A 272 2.10 -25.75 -7.95
C GLN A 272 2.54 -24.84 -9.11
N ALA A 273 3.30 -25.38 -10.07
CA ALA A 273 3.80 -24.60 -11.19
C ALA A 273 2.64 -24.01 -12.01
N ASN A 274 2.76 -22.71 -12.34
CA ASN A 274 1.84 -21.99 -13.21
C ASN A 274 0.37 -21.93 -12.74
N LYS A 275 0.08 -22.11 -11.46
CA LYS A 275 -1.29 -22.03 -10.94
C LYS A 275 -1.79 -20.61 -10.78
N THR A 276 -0.90 -19.64 -10.67
CA THR A 276 -1.22 -18.21 -10.55
C THR A 276 -0.58 -17.46 -11.70
N PHE A 277 -1.40 -16.77 -12.49
CA PHE A 277 -0.95 -15.94 -13.60
C PHE A 277 -0.34 -14.63 -13.10
N GLY A 278 -0.95 -14.00 -12.09
CA GLY A 278 -0.48 -12.74 -11.55
C GLY A 278 -0.97 -12.44 -10.14
N PHE A 279 -0.30 -11.48 -9.52
CA PHE A 279 -0.50 -11.01 -8.16
C PHE A 279 -0.84 -9.53 -8.14
N PHE A 280 -1.78 -9.13 -7.32
CA PHE A 280 -1.97 -7.72 -6.96
C PHE A 280 -0.96 -7.37 -5.88
N PHE A 281 0.12 -6.68 -6.26
CA PHE A 281 1.21 -6.34 -5.37
C PHE A 281 1.51 -4.85 -5.33
N PRO A 282 1.79 -4.31 -4.13
CA PRO A 282 2.27 -2.95 -3.96
C PRO A 282 3.80 -2.86 -4.14
N THR A 283 4.32 -1.64 -4.07
CA THR A 283 5.73 -1.31 -4.23
C THR A 283 6.68 -2.18 -3.41
N TRP A 284 6.39 -2.35 -2.11
CA TRP A 284 7.26 -3.10 -1.17
C TRP A 284 7.30 -4.60 -1.46
N ALA A 285 6.24 -5.17 -2.03
CA ALA A 285 6.19 -6.60 -2.34
C ALA A 285 7.00 -6.97 -3.58
N ILE A 286 7.16 -6.03 -4.52
CA ILE A 286 7.85 -6.23 -5.80
C ILE A 286 9.22 -5.54 -5.88
N ALA A 287 9.59 -4.78 -4.85
CA ALA A 287 10.92 -4.21 -4.73
C ALA A 287 11.99 -5.30 -4.69
N LYS A 288 13.21 -4.93 -5.03
CA LYS A 288 14.37 -5.84 -4.90
C LYS A 288 14.48 -6.35 -3.46
N GLY A 289 14.53 -7.66 -3.30
CA GLY A 289 14.50 -8.31 -1.98
C GLY A 289 13.12 -8.30 -1.31
N GLY A 290 12.06 -7.90 -2.02
CA GLY A 290 10.69 -7.91 -1.53
C GLY A 290 10.05 -9.29 -1.48
N SER A 291 8.75 -9.33 -1.13
CA SER A 291 8.03 -10.58 -0.87
C SER A 291 8.03 -11.55 -2.05
N LEU A 292 7.85 -11.01 -3.27
CA LEU A 292 7.83 -11.85 -4.48
C LEU A 292 9.19 -12.48 -4.75
N GLU A 293 10.28 -11.72 -4.67
CA GLU A 293 11.63 -12.24 -4.86
C GLU A 293 12.02 -13.26 -3.78
N GLN A 294 11.67 -12.99 -2.53
CA GLN A 294 11.92 -13.92 -1.43
C GLN A 294 11.20 -15.25 -1.61
N ALA A 295 9.93 -15.21 -2.04
CA ALA A 295 9.13 -16.41 -2.26
C ALA A 295 9.61 -17.23 -3.45
N GLU A 296 10.11 -16.54 -4.48
CA GLU A 296 10.65 -17.16 -5.70
C GLU A 296 12.04 -17.77 -5.47
N GLY A 297 12.79 -17.30 -4.48
CA GLY A 297 14.10 -17.81 -4.09
C GLY A 297 15.28 -17.07 -4.71
N GLY A 298 15.04 -15.91 -5.33
CA GLY A 298 16.07 -15.08 -5.92
C GLY A 298 16.63 -15.61 -7.24
N GLU A 299 17.81 -15.13 -7.60
CA GLU A 299 18.49 -15.51 -8.85
C GLU A 299 18.70 -17.02 -8.93
N GLY A 300 18.15 -17.64 -9.99
CA GLY A 300 18.18 -19.09 -10.18
C GLY A 300 16.87 -19.79 -9.78
N GLY A 301 15.91 -19.09 -9.23
CA GLY A 301 14.56 -19.61 -9.03
C GLY A 301 13.82 -19.87 -10.35
N SER A 302 12.78 -20.70 -10.32
CA SER A 302 12.12 -21.22 -11.53
C SER A 302 11.43 -20.15 -12.38
N THR A 303 10.98 -19.06 -11.74
CA THR A 303 10.25 -17.96 -12.38
C THR A 303 11.01 -16.63 -12.36
N TYR A 304 12.26 -16.63 -11.89
CA TYR A 304 13.08 -15.43 -11.83
C TYR A 304 13.29 -14.83 -13.23
N GLY A 305 13.02 -13.54 -13.36
CA GLY A 305 13.08 -12.83 -14.64
C GLY A 305 11.87 -13.03 -15.57
N LYS A 306 10.85 -13.78 -15.12
CA LYS A 306 9.65 -14.08 -15.92
C LYS A 306 8.43 -13.24 -15.55
N TYR A 307 8.57 -12.28 -14.65
CA TYR A 307 7.50 -11.35 -14.28
C TYR A 307 7.57 -10.06 -15.07
N ALA A 308 6.43 -9.40 -15.20
CA ALA A 308 6.31 -8.02 -15.63
C ALA A 308 5.21 -7.33 -14.81
N LEU A 309 5.20 -5.99 -14.80
CA LEU A 309 4.21 -5.18 -14.09
C LEU A 309 3.41 -4.35 -15.09
N CYS A 310 2.09 -4.31 -14.91
CA CYS A 310 1.21 -3.30 -15.47
C CYS A 310 0.33 -2.70 -14.35
N GLU A 311 -0.42 -1.62 -14.65
CA GLU A 311 -1.29 -0.98 -13.64
C GLU A 311 -2.41 -1.92 -13.16
N GLY A 312 -2.96 -2.73 -14.07
CA GLY A 312 -4.12 -3.58 -13.83
C GLY A 312 -5.44 -2.82 -14.00
N PRO A 313 -6.55 -3.33 -13.42
CA PRO A 313 -7.91 -2.82 -13.67
C PRO A 313 -8.20 -1.49 -13.00
N THR A 314 -7.40 -1.05 -12.05
CA THR A 314 -7.59 0.18 -11.29
C THR A 314 -6.29 0.60 -10.59
N SER A 315 -6.17 1.90 -10.27
CA SER A 315 -5.11 2.41 -9.38
C SER A 315 -5.48 2.16 -7.93
N TRP A 316 -4.54 1.65 -7.13
CA TRP A 316 -4.78 1.24 -5.76
C TRP A 316 -3.47 1.24 -4.96
N PHE A 317 -3.57 1.06 -3.65
CA PHE A 317 -2.41 0.96 -2.77
C PHE A 317 -2.60 -0.17 -1.75
N TRP A 318 -1.50 -0.61 -1.16
CA TRP A 318 -1.53 -1.54 -0.05
C TRP A 318 -0.38 -1.26 0.90
N GLY A 319 -0.71 -0.95 2.16
CA GLY A 319 0.27 -0.64 3.17
C GLY A 319 0.82 0.77 3.01
N GLY A 320 2.06 0.94 3.35
CA GLY A 320 2.70 2.19 3.67
C GLY A 320 2.70 2.41 5.17
N THR A 321 3.69 3.16 5.63
CA THR A 321 3.93 3.35 7.06
C THR A 321 3.92 4.83 7.38
N TRP A 322 3.09 5.24 8.33
CA TRP A 322 3.06 6.60 8.89
C TRP A 322 3.82 6.64 10.20
N ILE A 323 4.71 7.62 10.31
CA ILE A 323 5.45 7.91 11.54
C ILE A 323 4.61 8.88 12.36
N CYS A 324 4.26 8.47 13.58
CA CYS A 324 3.49 9.27 14.53
C CYS A 324 4.34 9.63 15.75
N VAL A 325 4.03 10.75 16.39
CA VAL A 325 4.71 11.23 17.60
C VAL A 325 3.89 10.84 18.83
N TYR A 326 4.52 10.13 19.77
CA TYR A 326 3.88 9.81 21.03
C TYR A 326 3.87 11.05 21.95
N PRO A 327 2.73 11.45 22.54
CA PRO A 327 2.64 12.70 23.31
C PRO A 327 3.50 12.73 24.56
N LYS A 328 4.00 11.57 25.02
CA LYS A 328 4.89 11.47 26.19
C LYS A 328 6.38 11.43 25.80
N THR A 329 6.72 11.74 24.56
CA THR A 329 8.12 11.87 24.14
C THR A 329 8.86 12.88 25.01
N ASP A 330 10.15 12.63 25.21
CA ASP A 330 11.12 13.58 25.78
C ASP A 330 12.21 13.99 24.80
N ASN A 331 11.97 13.76 23.49
CA ASN A 331 12.88 14.04 22.37
C ASN A 331 12.16 14.77 21.22
N ALA A 332 11.43 15.83 21.51
CA ALA A 332 10.63 16.53 20.50
C ALA A 332 11.45 17.01 19.31
N LYS A 333 12.67 17.49 19.52
CA LYS A 333 13.57 17.94 18.46
C LYS A 333 14.01 16.79 17.56
N GLU A 334 14.51 15.71 18.15
CA GLU A 334 15.00 14.55 17.42
C GLU A 334 13.86 13.84 16.70
N ALA A 335 12.67 13.80 17.28
CA ALA A 335 11.45 13.30 16.65
C ALA A 335 11.12 14.07 15.36
N GLY A 336 11.13 15.41 15.43
CA GLY A 336 10.93 16.26 14.25
C GLY A 336 12.02 16.06 13.19
N GLN A 337 13.28 15.96 13.60
CA GLN A 337 14.40 15.70 12.69
C GLN A 337 14.26 14.36 11.98
N PHE A 338 13.92 13.30 12.69
CA PHE A 338 13.73 11.97 12.09
C PHE A 338 12.59 11.97 11.06
N ILE A 339 11.41 12.48 11.45
CA ILE A 339 10.25 12.53 10.56
C ILE A 339 10.55 13.37 9.33
N TYR A 340 11.05 14.60 9.49
CA TYR A 340 11.35 15.49 8.37
C TYR A 340 12.34 14.85 7.40
N THR A 341 13.43 14.29 7.91
CA THR A 341 14.47 13.67 7.09
C THR A 341 13.90 12.56 6.22
N MET A 342 13.11 11.67 6.81
CA MET A 342 12.62 10.51 6.08
C MET A 342 11.38 10.77 5.23
N THR A 343 10.64 11.85 5.48
CA THR A 343 9.34 12.07 4.83
C THR A 343 9.22 13.35 4.00
N ALA A 344 10.17 14.31 4.15
CA ALA A 344 10.12 15.60 3.47
C ALA A 344 11.45 16.03 2.82
N ASP A 345 12.59 15.54 3.31
CA ASP A 345 13.90 15.87 2.75
C ASP A 345 14.16 15.05 1.48
N ALA A 346 14.10 15.69 0.32
CA ALA A 346 14.25 15.03 -0.97
C ALA A 346 15.62 14.33 -1.14
N ASP A 347 16.70 14.91 -0.63
CA ASP A 347 18.04 14.33 -0.74
C ASP A 347 18.17 13.06 0.12
N ALA A 348 17.59 13.07 1.32
CA ALA A 348 17.53 11.92 2.20
C ALA A 348 16.66 10.80 1.60
N MET A 349 15.51 11.17 1.05
CA MET A 349 14.61 10.23 0.40
C MET A 349 15.24 9.59 -0.85
N GLN A 350 16.01 10.35 -1.64
CA GLN A 350 16.78 9.79 -2.76
C GLN A 350 17.81 8.76 -2.27
N LYS A 351 18.54 9.06 -1.20
CA LYS A 351 19.48 8.10 -0.60
C LYS A 351 18.79 6.82 -0.14
N TYR A 352 17.56 6.93 0.38
CA TYR A 352 16.78 5.78 0.77
C TYR A 352 16.36 4.92 -0.44
N VAL A 353 15.90 5.55 -1.54
CA VAL A 353 15.63 4.85 -2.82
C VAL A 353 16.87 4.11 -3.30
N ASP A 354 18.02 4.77 -3.32
CA ASP A 354 19.28 4.20 -3.81
C ASP A 354 19.74 3.01 -2.95
N ALA A 355 19.52 3.07 -1.64
CA ALA A 355 19.95 2.04 -0.72
C ALA A 355 18.99 0.85 -0.65
N ARG A 356 17.67 1.13 -0.60
CA ARG A 356 16.62 0.13 -0.34
C ARG A 356 15.92 -0.36 -1.60
N GLY A 357 15.83 0.49 -2.63
CA GLY A 357 15.06 0.20 -3.85
C GLY A 357 13.54 0.28 -3.67
N ASP A 358 13.07 0.99 -2.63
CA ASP A 358 11.64 1.19 -2.39
C ASP A 358 11.13 2.47 -3.08
N PHE A 359 9.82 2.54 -3.26
CA PHE A 359 9.14 3.69 -3.84
C PHE A 359 8.80 4.71 -2.75
N VAL A 360 9.46 5.85 -2.78
CA VAL A 360 9.30 6.88 -1.74
C VAL A 360 8.17 7.86 -2.04
N ASN A 361 7.66 8.48 -0.99
CA ASN A 361 6.57 9.45 -1.04
C ASN A 361 7.05 10.85 -1.41
N ASN A 362 7.72 10.96 -2.55
CA ASN A 362 8.18 12.24 -3.12
C ASN A 362 8.17 12.16 -4.64
N LYS A 363 7.30 12.95 -5.27
CA LYS A 363 7.08 12.92 -6.71
C LYS A 363 8.34 13.25 -7.52
N GLY A 364 9.10 14.25 -7.10
CA GLY A 364 10.32 14.67 -7.82
C GLY A 364 11.44 13.64 -7.70
N VAL A 365 11.61 13.03 -6.53
CA VAL A 365 12.58 11.93 -6.33
C VAL A 365 12.24 10.76 -7.22
N MET A 366 10.97 10.34 -7.24
CA MET A 366 10.55 9.21 -8.06
C MET A 366 10.58 9.53 -9.56
N SER A 367 10.24 10.76 -9.98
CA SER A 367 10.40 11.22 -11.36
C SER A 367 11.85 11.15 -11.82
N ALA A 368 12.76 11.71 -11.06
CA ALA A 368 14.19 11.70 -11.39
C ALA A 368 14.77 10.28 -11.42
N THR A 369 14.37 9.42 -10.49
CA THR A 369 14.81 8.01 -10.44
C THR A 369 14.31 7.25 -11.68
N THR A 370 13.05 7.46 -12.06
CA THR A 370 12.45 6.84 -13.23
C THR A 370 13.09 7.32 -14.52
N GLU A 371 13.35 8.63 -14.66
CA GLU A 371 14.02 9.21 -15.83
C GLU A 371 15.46 8.75 -15.97
N ALA A 372 16.17 8.55 -14.85
CA ALA A 372 17.52 8.03 -14.85
C ALA A 372 17.61 6.56 -15.32
N GLY A 373 16.50 5.81 -15.27
CA GLY A 373 16.42 4.42 -15.70
C GLY A 373 17.34 3.47 -14.94
N THR A 374 17.67 3.80 -13.69
CA THR A 374 18.65 3.06 -12.86
C THR A 374 18.04 1.91 -12.08
N ASN A 375 16.70 1.84 -12.00
CA ASN A 375 15.99 0.81 -11.28
C ASN A 375 15.58 -0.36 -12.16
N SER A 376 16.55 -1.00 -12.81
CA SER A 376 16.29 -2.25 -13.54
C SER A 376 16.11 -3.39 -12.55
N ASN A 377 14.92 -4.00 -12.55
CA ASN A 377 14.61 -5.14 -11.66
C ASN A 377 14.79 -6.47 -12.40
N PRO A 378 15.77 -7.29 -12.04
CA PRO A 378 16.00 -8.57 -12.70
C PRO A 378 14.84 -9.56 -12.59
N LEU A 379 14.07 -9.51 -11.49
CA LEU A 379 12.88 -10.34 -11.30
C LEU A 379 11.81 -10.05 -12.37
N PHE A 380 11.76 -8.82 -12.87
CA PHE A 380 10.89 -8.34 -13.93
C PHE A 380 11.59 -8.29 -15.32
N GLY A 381 12.58 -9.15 -15.55
CA GLY A 381 13.29 -9.18 -16.83
C GLY A 381 14.00 -7.87 -17.18
N GLY A 382 14.30 -7.04 -16.21
CA GLY A 382 14.93 -5.74 -16.38
C GLY A 382 13.96 -4.57 -16.51
N GLN A 383 12.64 -4.78 -16.41
CA GLN A 383 11.65 -3.68 -16.37
C GLN A 383 11.91 -2.78 -15.17
N ASP A 384 11.79 -1.47 -15.37
CA ASP A 384 11.69 -0.50 -14.28
C ASP A 384 10.23 -0.38 -13.86
N GLN A 385 9.86 -1.04 -12.74
CA GLN A 385 8.49 -1.04 -12.22
C GLN A 385 8.06 0.34 -11.71
N PHE A 386 8.99 1.25 -11.42
CA PHE A 386 8.66 2.59 -10.94
C PHE A 386 7.88 3.41 -11.97
N GLN A 387 8.10 3.17 -13.27
CA GLN A 387 7.34 3.86 -14.33
C GLN A 387 5.84 3.60 -14.23
N ILE A 388 5.47 2.35 -13.93
CA ILE A 388 4.07 1.95 -13.77
C ILE A 388 3.50 2.52 -12.46
N LEU A 389 4.23 2.36 -11.36
CA LEU A 389 3.78 2.75 -10.03
C LEU A 389 3.67 4.27 -9.85
N PHE A 390 4.55 5.01 -10.52
CA PHE A 390 4.56 6.46 -10.51
C PHE A 390 3.26 7.06 -11.06
N ASN A 391 2.79 6.56 -12.20
CA ASN A 391 1.54 7.00 -12.80
C ASN A 391 0.31 6.55 -11.96
N SER A 392 0.40 5.38 -11.34
CA SER A 392 -0.68 4.83 -10.51
C SER A 392 -0.83 5.60 -9.20
N ALA A 393 0.27 5.93 -8.53
CA ALA A 393 0.26 6.56 -7.21
C ALA A 393 -0.48 7.91 -7.17
N ASP A 394 -0.35 8.71 -8.22
CA ASP A 394 -0.97 10.05 -8.28
C ASP A 394 -2.50 10.02 -8.48
N LYS A 395 -3.04 8.87 -8.89
CA LYS A 395 -4.48 8.67 -9.11
C LYS A 395 -5.23 8.15 -7.87
N ILE A 396 -4.52 7.81 -6.80
CA ILE A 396 -5.11 7.25 -5.59
C ILE A 396 -5.82 8.35 -4.80
N ASP A 397 -7.09 8.13 -4.47
CA ASP A 397 -7.90 9.01 -3.61
C ASP A 397 -8.36 8.23 -2.38
N MET A 398 -7.94 8.68 -1.19
CA MET A 398 -8.29 8.10 0.10
C MET A 398 -9.04 9.07 1.01
N SER A 399 -9.73 10.04 0.43
CA SER A 399 -10.66 10.91 1.18
C SER A 399 -11.79 10.14 1.87
N ILE A 400 -12.02 8.89 1.45
CA ILE A 400 -13.02 7.96 2.01
C ILE A 400 -12.52 7.14 3.21
N ALA A 401 -11.23 7.21 3.54
CA ALA A 401 -10.66 6.41 4.64
C ALA A 401 -11.23 6.82 6.00
N SER A 402 -11.40 5.84 6.86
CA SER A 402 -11.86 6.03 8.25
C SER A 402 -11.11 5.13 9.22
N GLU A 403 -11.21 5.44 10.51
CA GLU A 403 -10.62 4.63 11.59
C GLU A 403 -11.20 3.21 11.69
N TYR A 404 -12.33 2.96 11.05
CA TYR A 404 -13.04 1.67 11.06
C TYR A 404 -12.64 0.75 9.92
N ASP A 405 -11.91 1.26 8.91
CA ASP A 405 -11.64 0.55 7.65
C ASP A 405 -10.96 -0.80 7.86
N ALA A 406 -9.97 -0.88 8.75
CA ALA A 406 -9.25 -2.13 9.00
C ALA A 406 -10.19 -3.26 9.43
N LYS A 407 -11.05 -2.98 10.39
CA LYS A 407 -11.96 -3.97 10.97
C LYS A 407 -13.05 -4.36 9.98
N ILE A 408 -13.70 -3.37 9.36
CA ILE A 408 -14.79 -3.58 8.41
C ILE A 408 -14.28 -4.35 7.18
N ASN A 409 -13.11 -3.99 6.66
CA ASN A 409 -12.50 -4.70 5.54
C ASN A 409 -12.18 -6.17 5.88
N THR A 410 -11.72 -6.44 7.08
CA THR A 410 -11.43 -7.80 7.56
C THR A 410 -12.72 -8.62 7.66
N ASP A 411 -13.77 -8.05 8.25
CA ASP A 411 -15.06 -8.73 8.40
C ASP A 411 -15.70 -9.05 7.03
N LEU A 412 -15.60 -8.12 6.07
CA LEU A 412 -16.06 -8.37 4.71
C LEU A 412 -15.27 -9.49 4.03
N GLN A 413 -13.94 -9.45 4.10
CA GLN A 413 -13.10 -10.47 3.47
C GLN A 413 -13.41 -11.87 4.03
N ASN A 414 -13.60 -11.98 5.35
CA ASN A 414 -13.97 -13.25 5.99
C ASN A 414 -15.33 -13.74 5.52
N ALA A 415 -16.34 -12.87 5.46
CA ALA A 415 -17.68 -13.24 4.99
C ALA A 415 -17.66 -13.69 3.51
N VAL A 416 -16.93 -13.00 2.66
CA VAL A 416 -16.79 -13.36 1.23
C VAL A 416 -16.02 -14.66 1.05
N GLN A 417 -14.96 -14.88 1.83
CA GLN A 417 -14.21 -16.15 1.81
C GLN A 417 -15.11 -17.32 2.20
N ASP A 418 -15.91 -17.17 3.24
CA ASP A 418 -16.88 -18.18 3.68
C ASP A 418 -17.93 -18.46 2.60
N TYR A 419 -18.42 -17.42 1.94
CA TYR A 419 -19.37 -17.58 0.83
C TYR A 419 -18.74 -18.30 -0.37
N CYS A 420 -17.53 -17.93 -0.76
CA CYS A 420 -16.81 -18.61 -1.82
C CYS A 420 -16.52 -20.07 -1.48
N ASN A 421 -16.24 -20.39 -0.23
CA ASN A 421 -16.01 -21.76 0.26
C ASN A 421 -17.31 -22.57 0.50
N GLY A 422 -18.48 -21.96 0.29
CA GLY A 422 -19.77 -22.64 0.44
C GLY A 422 -20.26 -22.76 1.89
N VAL A 423 -19.70 -22.00 2.83
CA VAL A 423 -20.16 -21.94 4.23
C VAL A 423 -21.49 -21.21 4.31
N THR A 424 -21.64 -20.08 3.62
CA THR A 424 -22.92 -19.39 3.43
C THR A 424 -23.50 -19.73 2.05
N ALA A 425 -24.83 -19.78 1.95
CA ALA A 425 -25.51 -20.34 0.78
C ALA A 425 -25.86 -19.29 -0.30
N SER A 426 -25.97 -18.02 0.07
CA SER A 426 -26.40 -16.94 -0.82
C SER A 426 -25.63 -15.65 -0.58
N GLU A 427 -25.75 -14.72 -1.53
CA GLU A 427 -25.21 -13.36 -1.38
C GLU A 427 -25.82 -12.62 -0.19
N ASP A 428 -27.14 -12.79 0.02
CA ASP A 428 -27.83 -12.21 1.17
C ASP A 428 -27.32 -12.78 2.50
N ASP A 429 -27.05 -14.10 2.57
CA ASP A 429 -26.45 -14.72 3.75
C ASP A 429 -25.03 -14.21 4.01
N CYS A 430 -24.24 -14.00 2.96
CA CYS A 430 -22.90 -13.39 3.05
C CYS A 430 -22.99 -11.96 3.58
N LEU A 431 -23.88 -11.15 3.03
CA LEU A 431 -24.07 -9.76 3.48
C LEU A 431 -24.54 -9.72 4.94
N ASN A 432 -25.47 -10.58 5.35
CA ASN A 432 -25.94 -10.66 6.73
C ASN A 432 -24.80 -11.08 7.68
N ALA A 433 -24.00 -12.07 7.31
CA ALA A 433 -22.84 -12.49 8.10
C ALA A 433 -21.82 -11.37 8.28
N PHE A 434 -21.57 -10.59 7.23
CA PHE A 434 -20.73 -9.39 7.30
C PHE A 434 -21.29 -8.33 8.26
N LEU A 435 -22.59 -8.01 8.15
CA LEU A 435 -23.24 -7.03 9.02
C LEU A 435 -23.28 -7.48 10.48
N ASP A 436 -23.50 -8.77 10.73
CA ASP A 436 -23.50 -9.34 12.10
C ASP A 436 -22.08 -9.26 12.71
N ALA A 437 -21.04 -9.52 11.92
CA ALA A 437 -19.65 -9.38 12.38
C ALA A 437 -19.32 -7.93 12.76
N ILE A 438 -19.70 -6.95 11.94
CA ILE A 438 -19.48 -5.53 12.26
C ILE A 438 -20.24 -5.15 13.53
N ALA A 439 -21.49 -5.56 13.68
CA ALA A 439 -22.29 -5.24 14.88
C ALA A 439 -21.67 -5.80 16.17
N ALA A 440 -20.95 -6.91 16.08
CA ALA A 440 -20.22 -7.51 17.21
C ALA A 440 -18.88 -6.80 17.48
N ASP A 441 -18.19 -6.36 16.43
CA ASP A 441 -16.80 -5.91 16.48
C ASP A 441 -16.65 -4.38 16.54
N VAL A 442 -17.64 -3.63 16.05
CA VAL A 442 -17.63 -2.16 16.00
C VAL A 442 -18.94 -1.67 16.62
N THR A 443 -18.88 -1.29 17.89
CA THR A 443 -20.07 -1.01 18.71
C THR A 443 -20.50 0.46 18.76
N ASP A 444 -19.74 1.35 18.14
CA ASP A 444 -19.92 2.80 18.20
C ASP A 444 -20.42 3.43 16.88
N ILE A 445 -20.85 2.61 15.91
CA ILE A 445 -21.39 3.06 14.60
C ILE A 445 -22.77 2.46 14.31
#